data_9fff3ef4083740f3c26d8e5a625f4dfb
#
_entry.id   9fff3ef4083740f3c26d8e5a625f4dfb
#
_cell.length_a   1.000
_cell.length_b   1.000
_cell.length_c   1.000
_cell.angle_alpha   90.00
_cell.angle_beta   90.00
_cell.angle_gamma   90.00
#
_symmetry.space_group_name_H-M   'P 1'
#
loop_
_entity.id
_entity.type
_entity.pdbx_description
1 polymer ?
#
loop_
_entity_poly.entity_id
_entity_poly.type
_entity_poly.pdbx_seq_one_letter_code
_entity_poly.pdbx_strand_id
1 'polypeptide(L)'
;MKEITKEEFEGFVRQEFPNTPSRYEDGYCFIQAGSCLGDNLHYELNAGKIHLDIEGPNWRPIRNYLWNHVVDSRVAHSHWGRYGCRWTLDKIIETKDDVEHGFLQMRRIMEPHILKFERLNAQQKVAHEPLPDSISASFYKSQELLETNLSIPEYQRPYRWNLKNVEQLLSDIYKNQSDGHNVYLMGTVIVHSYEDTYYLVDGQQRVTTLCLLLKALDYEGQLPLLKYNHKDSFVNIKENYSFIIKWLSYNIKDKVSFRDYILSSCQVVRIVVKKLNEAFQMFESQNGRGKELEAYNLLKAYHIRAMSNDSRASKIEYDKQWEAAAMYCREGYRKDLLKQLFNEQLFRTRKWTRAEDAYEFSKKEIEEFKGVTITKENQLDYAYQNILIQQEIARQYMLTMNPSLFKLKNRFTHGDSDNINPFVSMTQLILNGSSFFEFVETYVEIYKRLFVYLSTSQLSDFKQFYIEHCRYAGYNRRKGDGYIREVYKSAIMFLFDKFGELGVRQYYRDIYICLYKYRLTQKQVRYETMAKRDHVAWIFQLISKSKKLSDLVILTKVSRSVCFNIQYELKYTVDEVLSVFK
;
A
#
# COMPACT_ATOMS: atom_id res chain seq x y z
N MET A 1 -17.76 35.58 -40.03
CA MET A 1 -18.52 34.38 -39.60
C MET A 1 -18.16 34.09 -38.17
N LYS A 2 -19.10 33.65 -37.34
CA LYS A 2 -18.83 33.34 -35.93
C LYS A 2 -18.14 31.95 -35.89
N GLU A 3 -16.97 31.88 -35.34
CA GLU A 3 -16.21 30.62 -35.19
C GLU A 3 -16.99 29.66 -34.27
N ILE A 4 -17.09 28.38 -34.64
CA ILE A 4 -17.75 27.35 -33.81
C ILE A 4 -16.92 27.14 -32.55
N THR A 5 -17.55 27.26 -31.40
CA THR A 5 -16.89 27.01 -30.11
C THR A 5 -16.74 25.51 -29.85
N LYS A 6 -15.83 25.12 -28.92
CA LYS A 6 -15.67 23.75 -28.50
C LYS A 6 -16.95 23.14 -27.91
N GLU A 7 -17.74 23.95 -27.20
CA GLU A 7 -19.02 23.56 -26.62
C GLU A 7 -20.08 23.32 -27.71
N GLU A 8 -20.18 24.23 -28.71
CA GLU A 8 -21.07 24.07 -29.85
C GLU A 8 -20.68 22.82 -30.67
N PHE A 9 -19.39 22.56 -30.86
CA PHE A 9 -18.89 21.38 -31.55
C PHE A 9 -19.30 20.09 -30.83
N GLU A 10 -19.07 19.98 -29.50
CA GLU A 10 -19.50 18.84 -28.71
C GLU A 10 -21.01 18.63 -28.78
N GLY A 11 -21.79 19.71 -28.66
CA GLY A 11 -23.23 19.69 -28.76
C GLY A 11 -23.72 19.16 -30.12
N PHE A 12 -23.09 19.57 -31.22
CA PHE A 12 -23.40 19.06 -32.56
C PHE A 12 -23.06 17.61 -32.73
N VAL A 13 -21.88 17.17 -32.22
CA VAL A 13 -21.50 15.77 -32.28
C VAL A 13 -22.45 14.90 -31.44
N ARG A 14 -22.85 15.33 -30.25
CA ARG A 14 -23.81 14.62 -29.42
C ARG A 14 -25.19 14.49 -30.11
N GLN A 15 -25.62 15.51 -30.83
CA GLN A 15 -26.89 15.50 -31.56
C GLN A 15 -26.86 14.56 -32.77
N GLU A 16 -25.83 14.67 -33.61
CA GLU A 16 -25.73 13.92 -34.88
C GLU A 16 -25.17 12.50 -34.68
N PHE A 17 -24.43 12.27 -33.61
CA PHE A 17 -23.81 10.97 -33.28
C PHE A 17 -24.16 10.51 -31.86
N PRO A 18 -25.45 10.25 -31.55
CA PRO A 18 -25.90 9.97 -30.18
C PRO A 18 -25.29 8.73 -29.56
N ASN A 19 -24.71 7.83 -30.34
CA ASN A 19 -23.99 6.64 -29.86
C ASN A 19 -22.48 6.88 -29.62
N THR A 20 -22.01 8.13 -29.80
CA THR A 20 -20.61 8.50 -29.54
C THR A 20 -20.56 9.27 -28.22
N PRO A 21 -20.06 8.67 -27.12
CA PRO A 21 -19.91 9.36 -25.85
C PRO A 21 -19.06 10.62 -25.99
N SER A 22 -19.55 11.72 -25.41
CA SER A 22 -18.85 13.00 -25.41
C SER A 22 -19.12 13.76 -24.12
N ARG A 23 -18.22 14.70 -23.77
CA ARG A 23 -18.39 15.65 -22.66
C ARG A 23 -17.70 16.96 -22.96
N TYR A 24 -18.23 18.03 -22.40
CA TYR A 24 -17.58 19.33 -22.34
C TYR A 24 -17.41 19.73 -20.89
N GLU A 25 -16.19 20.02 -20.47
CA GLU A 25 -15.85 20.32 -19.10
C GLU A 25 -14.65 21.26 -19.03
N ASP A 26 -14.74 22.34 -18.24
CA ASP A 26 -13.66 23.31 -17.99
C ASP A 26 -13.04 23.93 -19.27
N GLY A 27 -13.82 24.14 -20.33
CA GLY A 27 -13.35 24.69 -21.59
C GLY A 27 -12.71 23.67 -22.54
N TYR A 28 -12.81 22.40 -22.23
CA TYR A 28 -12.30 21.29 -23.06
C TYR A 28 -13.43 20.41 -23.57
N CYS A 29 -13.27 19.93 -24.80
CA CYS A 29 -14.19 19.03 -25.46
C CYS A 29 -13.54 17.66 -25.63
N PHE A 30 -14.15 16.62 -25.06
CA PHE A 30 -13.68 15.25 -25.12
C PHE A 30 -14.72 14.40 -25.84
N ILE A 31 -14.38 13.89 -27.03
CA ILE A 31 -15.25 12.99 -27.80
C ILE A 31 -14.53 11.65 -27.95
N GLN A 32 -15.24 10.57 -27.71
CA GLN A 32 -14.69 9.22 -27.71
C GLN A 32 -13.96 8.88 -29.00
N ALA A 33 -12.75 8.34 -28.86
CA ALA A 33 -11.95 7.75 -29.91
C ALA A 33 -11.70 6.26 -29.60
N GLY A 34 -12.05 5.37 -30.50
CA GLY A 34 -12.01 3.93 -30.27
C GLY A 34 -12.93 3.52 -29.11
N SER A 35 -12.43 2.73 -28.18
CA SER A 35 -13.15 2.31 -26.97
C SER A 35 -12.94 3.24 -25.77
N CYS A 36 -12.18 4.33 -25.92
CA CYS A 36 -11.77 5.24 -24.86
C CYS A 36 -12.54 6.56 -24.90
N LEU A 37 -13.10 6.97 -23.75
CA LEU A 37 -13.52 8.34 -23.49
C LEU A 37 -12.67 8.87 -22.34
N GLY A 38 -11.69 9.72 -22.62
CA GLY A 38 -10.80 10.26 -21.61
C GLY A 38 -9.90 11.36 -22.13
N ASP A 39 -9.22 12.00 -21.21
CA ASP A 39 -8.38 13.18 -21.46
C ASP A 39 -7.11 12.85 -22.27
N ASN A 40 -6.73 11.55 -22.32
CA ASN A 40 -5.49 11.10 -22.94
C ASN A 40 -5.62 10.65 -24.42
N LEU A 41 -6.84 10.35 -24.87
CA LEU A 41 -7.14 9.98 -26.27
C LEU A 41 -8.57 10.40 -26.59
N HIS A 42 -8.75 11.45 -27.39
CA HIS A 42 -10.06 11.99 -27.71
C HIS A 42 -10.02 12.83 -28.98
N TYR A 43 -11.21 13.05 -29.59
CA TYR A 43 -11.38 14.06 -30.62
C TYR A 43 -11.78 15.36 -29.98
N GLU A 44 -11.23 16.47 -30.49
CA GLU A 44 -11.61 17.84 -30.11
C GLU A 44 -11.66 18.80 -31.33
N LEU A 45 -12.27 19.96 -31.13
CA LEU A 45 -12.14 21.10 -32.03
C LEU A 45 -11.17 22.12 -31.43
N ASN A 46 -10.18 22.54 -32.21
CA ASN A 46 -9.27 23.61 -31.80
C ASN A 46 -8.85 24.45 -33.02
N ALA A 47 -8.85 25.79 -32.90
CA ALA A 47 -8.53 26.72 -33.96
C ALA A 47 -9.31 26.41 -35.28
N GLY A 48 -10.60 26.11 -35.18
CA GLY A 48 -11.48 25.83 -36.32
C GLY A 48 -11.15 24.51 -37.07
N LYS A 49 -10.36 23.60 -36.49
CA LYS A 49 -10.05 22.30 -37.08
C LYS A 49 -10.33 21.15 -36.11
N ILE A 50 -10.71 19.99 -36.63
CA ILE A 50 -10.91 18.77 -35.85
C ILE A 50 -9.59 18.08 -35.65
N HIS A 51 -9.30 17.70 -34.42
CA HIS A 51 -8.10 17.00 -34.01
C HIS A 51 -8.44 15.68 -33.33
N LEU A 52 -7.52 14.70 -33.45
CA LEU A 52 -7.39 13.58 -32.52
C LEU A 52 -6.15 13.83 -31.66
N ASP A 53 -6.35 14.00 -30.40
CA ASP A 53 -5.29 14.26 -29.44
C ASP A 53 -4.92 13.01 -28.63
N ILE A 54 -3.61 12.82 -28.43
CA ILE A 54 -3.05 11.73 -27.63
C ILE A 54 -2.05 12.33 -26.66
N GLU A 55 -2.28 12.13 -25.36
CA GLU A 55 -1.44 12.69 -24.31
C GLU A 55 -0.96 11.61 -23.30
N GLY A 56 0.18 11.90 -22.64
CA GLY A 56 0.71 11.12 -21.54
C GLY A 56 1.62 9.95 -21.95
N PRO A 57 2.47 9.51 -21.00
CA PRO A 57 3.50 8.50 -21.25
C PRO A 57 2.92 7.11 -21.53
N ASN A 58 1.77 6.78 -20.96
CA ASN A 58 1.13 5.47 -21.09
C ASN A 58 0.50 5.24 -22.48
N TRP A 59 0.33 6.30 -23.28
CA TRP A 59 -0.26 6.24 -24.61
C TRP A 59 0.77 6.18 -25.75
N ARG A 60 2.04 6.09 -25.40
CA ARG A 60 3.13 5.97 -26.38
C ARG A 60 2.95 4.82 -27.39
N PRO A 61 2.47 3.62 -27.02
CA PRO A 61 2.28 2.53 -27.98
C PRO A 61 1.29 2.85 -29.10
N ILE A 62 0.08 3.36 -28.78
CA ILE A 62 -0.92 3.73 -29.80
C ILE A 62 -0.45 4.91 -30.64
N ARG A 63 0.22 5.91 -30.03
CA ARG A 63 0.82 7.03 -30.74
C ARG A 63 1.80 6.57 -31.80
N ASN A 64 2.74 5.69 -31.43
CA ASN A 64 3.73 5.15 -32.36
C ASN A 64 3.09 4.28 -33.43
N TYR A 65 2.05 3.53 -33.09
CA TYR A 65 1.30 2.75 -34.04
C TYR A 65 0.62 3.63 -35.08
N LEU A 66 -0.14 4.62 -34.66
CA LEU A 66 -0.83 5.56 -35.58
C LEU A 66 0.15 6.32 -36.45
N TRP A 67 1.29 6.74 -35.89
CA TRP A 67 2.37 7.41 -36.61
C TRP A 67 2.89 6.61 -37.79
N ASN A 68 3.00 5.31 -37.63
CA ASN A 68 3.52 4.42 -38.65
C ASN A 68 2.46 3.89 -39.64
N HIS A 69 1.18 3.99 -39.31
CA HIS A 69 0.13 3.33 -40.09
C HIS A 69 -0.91 4.29 -40.69
N VAL A 70 -1.04 5.51 -40.16
CA VAL A 70 -1.94 6.50 -40.74
C VAL A 70 -1.21 7.25 -41.85
N VAL A 71 -1.49 6.88 -43.07
CA VAL A 71 -0.95 7.52 -44.27
C VAL A 71 -2.11 8.05 -45.10
N ASP A 72 -2.55 9.26 -44.77
CA ASP A 72 -3.66 9.95 -45.47
C ASP A 72 -3.33 11.45 -45.59
N SER A 73 -3.32 11.94 -46.84
CA SER A 73 -2.97 13.34 -47.13
C SER A 73 -3.96 14.38 -46.53
N ARG A 74 -5.13 13.95 -46.10
CA ARG A 74 -6.15 14.81 -45.49
C ARG A 74 -5.93 15.06 -44.01
N VAL A 75 -5.00 14.37 -43.36
CA VAL A 75 -4.65 14.58 -41.98
C VAL A 75 -3.15 14.83 -41.85
N ALA A 76 -2.80 15.87 -41.11
CA ALA A 76 -1.43 16.17 -40.75
C ALA A 76 -1.21 15.82 -39.27
N HIS A 77 0.00 15.43 -38.89
CA HIS A 77 0.34 15.11 -37.51
C HIS A 77 1.43 16.04 -36.99
N SER A 78 1.35 16.36 -35.71
CA SER A 78 2.31 17.21 -35.02
C SER A 78 2.53 16.77 -33.59
N HIS A 79 3.64 17.18 -33.00
CA HIS A 79 3.94 16.97 -31.59
C HIS A 79 3.83 18.29 -30.82
N TRP A 80 3.39 18.19 -29.53
CA TRP A 80 3.55 19.27 -28.59
C TRP A 80 4.01 18.74 -27.23
N GLY A 81 4.86 19.49 -26.57
CA GLY A 81 5.46 19.09 -25.32
C GLY A 81 6.23 17.76 -25.41
N ARG A 82 6.40 17.10 -24.27
CA ARG A 82 7.17 15.85 -24.18
C ARG A 82 6.37 14.60 -24.55
N TYR A 83 5.07 14.62 -24.38
CA TYR A 83 4.20 13.44 -24.49
C TYR A 83 2.96 13.65 -25.36
N GLY A 84 2.71 14.86 -25.85
CA GLY A 84 1.55 15.20 -26.66
C GLY A 84 1.77 14.97 -28.16
N CYS A 85 0.77 14.48 -28.85
CA CYS A 85 0.73 14.33 -30.28
C CYS A 85 -0.69 14.48 -30.78
N ARG A 86 -0.88 15.11 -31.95
CA ARG A 86 -2.18 15.28 -32.55
C ARG A 86 -2.17 14.98 -34.03
N TRP A 87 -3.29 14.47 -34.52
CA TRP A 87 -3.63 14.39 -35.93
C TRP A 87 -4.70 15.43 -36.23
N THR A 88 -4.46 16.31 -37.18
CA THR A 88 -5.33 17.44 -37.55
C THR A 88 -5.94 17.17 -38.91
N LEU A 89 -7.26 17.21 -39.01
CA LEU A 89 -7.95 17.16 -40.29
C LEU A 89 -7.69 18.47 -41.05
N ASP A 90 -7.27 18.37 -42.32
CA ASP A 90 -7.03 19.56 -43.18
C ASP A 90 -8.33 20.06 -43.78
N LYS A 91 -9.25 20.50 -42.91
CA LYS A 91 -10.51 21.09 -43.22
C LYS A 91 -10.87 22.12 -42.15
N ILE A 92 -11.27 23.32 -42.57
CA ILE A 92 -11.80 24.35 -41.69
C ILE A 92 -13.26 24.04 -41.38
N ILE A 93 -13.69 24.21 -40.16
CA ILE A 93 -15.03 23.94 -39.65
C ILE A 93 -15.69 25.26 -39.29
N GLU A 94 -16.64 25.68 -40.13
CA GLU A 94 -17.33 26.97 -39.99
C GLU A 94 -18.83 26.82 -39.79
N THR A 95 -19.41 25.71 -40.20
CA THR A 95 -20.85 25.43 -40.16
C THR A 95 -21.16 24.12 -39.47
N LYS A 96 -22.42 23.90 -39.08
CA LYS A 96 -22.88 22.62 -38.53
C LYS A 96 -22.65 21.47 -39.52
N ASP A 97 -22.89 21.70 -40.82
CA ASP A 97 -22.66 20.71 -41.87
C ASP A 97 -21.17 20.36 -41.98
N ASP A 98 -20.26 21.31 -41.74
CA ASP A 98 -18.83 21.06 -41.68
C ASP A 98 -18.45 20.20 -40.49
N VAL A 99 -19.12 20.38 -39.33
CA VAL A 99 -18.91 19.50 -38.16
C VAL A 99 -19.27 18.08 -38.51
N GLU A 100 -20.48 17.85 -39.07
CA GLU A 100 -20.91 16.48 -39.41
C GLU A 100 -19.96 15.80 -40.41
N HIS A 101 -19.74 16.46 -41.55
CA HIS A 101 -18.90 15.94 -42.61
C HIS A 101 -17.41 15.80 -42.17
N GLY A 102 -16.89 16.80 -41.47
CA GLY A 102 -15.51 16.81 -40.98
C GLY A 102 -15.27 15.74 -39.91
N PHE A 103 -16.20 15.62 -38.97
CA PHE A 103 -16.08 14.59 -37.93
C PHE A 103 -16.21 13.18 -38.49
N LEU A 104 -17.16 12.94 -39.38
CA LEU A 104 -17.27 11.67 -40.12
C LEU A 104 -15.99 11.34 -40.90
N GLN A 105 -15.40 12.32 -41.56
CA GLN A 105 -14.17 12.15 -42.32
C GLN A 105 -13.01 11.81 -41.41
N MET A 106 -12.84 12.54 -40.29
CA MET A 106 -11.79 12.27 -39.29
C MET A 106 -11.92 10.87 -38.72
N ARG A 107 -13.12 10.48 -38.32
CA ARG A 107 -13.38 9.12 -37.82
C ARG A 107 -13.10 8.05 -38.87
N ARG A 108 -13.52 8.21 -40.10
CA ARG A 108 -13.24 7.26 -41.19
C ARG A 108 -11.74 7.03 -41.41
N ILE A 109 -10.93 8.06 -41.19
CA ILE A 109 -9.47 7.97 -41.31
C ILE A 109 -8.87 7.31 -40.06
N MET A 110 -9.23 7.75 -38.87
CA MET A 110 -8.53 7.40 -37.64
C MET A 110 -9.06 6.14 -36.93
N GLU A 111 -10.41 5.98 -36.85
CA GLU A 111 -11.05 4.87 -36.14
C GLU A 111 -10.61 3.47 -36.58
N PRO A 112 -10.49 3.17 -37.88
CA PRO A 112 -10.03 1.83 -38.29
C PRO A 112 -8.64 1.47 -37.73
N HIS A 113 -7.75 2.44 -37.64
CA HIS A 113 -6.41 2.25 -37.10
C HIS A 113 -6.43 2.15 -35.58
N ILE A 114 -7.22 2.97 -34.88
CA ILE A 114 -7.39 2.90 -33.43
C ILE A 114 -7.95 1.54 -33.02
N LEU A 115 -9.08 1.12 -33.62
CA LEU A 115 -9.72 -0.15 -33.31
C LEU A 115 -8.84 -1.35 -33.67
N LYS A 116 -8.06 -1.25 -34.78
CA LYS A 116 -7.09 -2.28 -35.13
C LYS A 116 -5.98 -2.39 -34.08
N PHE A 117 -5.45 -1.26 -33.62
CA PHE A 117 -4.47 -1.25 -32.53
C PHE A 117 -5.04 -1.86 -31.26
N GLU A 118 -6.27 -1.47 -30.87
CA GLU A 118 -6.94 -2.03 -29.70
C GLU A 118 -7.12 -3.55 -29.80
N ARG A 119 -7.53 -4.06 -30.97
CA ARG A 119 -7.63 -5.51 -31.24
C ARG A 119 -6.27 -6.22 -31.16
N LEU A 120 -5.24 -5.64 -31.76
CA LEU A 120 -3.88 -6.20 -31.69
C LEU A 120 -3.35 -6.19 -30.26
N ASN A 121 -3.61 -5.12 -29.53
CA ASN A 121 -3.21 -5.00 -28.12
C ASN A 121 -4.02 -5.93 -27.21
N ALA A 122 -5.31 -6.14 -27.52
CA ALA A 122 -6.14 -7.14 -26.86
C ALA A 122 -5.69 -8.56 -27.20
N GLN A 123 -5.34 -8.83 -28.45
CA GLN A 123 -4.79 -10.11 -28.88
C GLN A 123 -3.39 -10.36 -28.32
N GLN A 124 -2.55 -9.33 -28.15
CA GLN A 124 -1.26 -9.45 -27.46
C GLN A 124 -1.43 -9.62 -25.95
N LYS A 125 -2.49 -9.08 -25.35
CA LYS A 125 -2.86 -9.37 -23.94
C LYS A 125 -3.49 -10.75 -23.78
N VAL A 126 -4.00 -11.34 -24.84
CA VAL A 126 -4.61 -12.69 -24.90
C VAL A 126 -3.68 -13.72 -25.55
N ALA A 127 -2.65 -13.29 -26.29
CA ALA A 127 -1.54 -14.18 -26.60
C ALA A 127 -0.84 -14.46 -25.26
N HIS A 128 -1.26 -15.55 -24.62
CA HIS A 128 -0.55 -16.14 -23.52
C HIS A 128 0.91 -16.31 -23.97
N GLU A 129 1.82 -15.52 -23.39
CA GLU A 129 3.14 -16.07 -23.15
C GLU A 129 2.86 -17.39 -22.44
N PRO A 130 3.37 -18.52 -22.94
CA PRO A 130 3.21 -19.78 -22.25
C PRO A 130 3.66 -19.52 -20.81
N LEU A 131 2.80 -19.88 -19.84
CA LEU A 131 3.15 -19.77 -18.42
C LEU A 131 4.55 -20.35 -18.28
N PRO A 132 5.49 -19.66 -17.62
CA PRO A 132 6.82 -20.22 -17.39
C PRO A 132 6.66 -21.66 -16.92
N ASP A 133 7.51 -22.58 -17.32
CA ASP A 133 7.46 -24.01 -16.90
C ASP A 133 7.35 -24.19 -15.39
N SER A 134 7.63 -23.12 -14.64
CA SER A 134 7.48 -23.00 -13.19
C SER A 134 6.05 -22.74 -12.70
N ILE A 135 5.09 -22.38 -13.59
CA ILE A 135 3.73 -22.02 -13.23
C ILE A 135 2.73 -22.88 -13.99
N SER A 136 1.77 -23.46 -13.28
CA SER A 136 0.61 -24.14 -13.87
C SER A 136 -0.68 -23.67 -13.24
N ALA A 137 -1.75 -23.57 -14.05
CA ALA A 137 -3.07 -23.19 -13.60
C ALA A 137 -4.10 -24.19 -14.11
N SER A 138 -4.98 -24.64 -13.23
CA SER A 138 -6.03 -25.60 -13.56
C SER A 138 -7.23 -25.45 -12.62
N PHE A 139 -8.40 -25.86 -13.12
CA PHE A 139 -9.60 -25.95 -12.28
C PHE A 139 -9.52 -27.19 -11.40
N TYR A 140 -9.82 -27.01 -10.12
CA TYR A 140 -9.91 -28.07 -9.14
C TYR A 140 -11.27 -28.04 -8.46
N LYS A 141 -11.94 -29.18 -8.37
CA LYS A 141 -13.07 -29.34 -7.48
C LYS A 141 -12.62 -29.19 -6.04
N SER A 142 -13.54 -28.80 -5.15
CA SER A 142 -13.21 -28.66 -3.74
C SER A 142 -12.63 -29.94 -3.15
N GLN A 143 -13.19 -31.11 -3.53
CA GLN A 143 -12.67 -32.38 -3.10
C GLN A 143 -11.21 -32.59 -3.53
N GLU A 144 -10.93 -32.44 -4.81
CA GLU A 144 -9.58 -32.60 -5.38
C GLU A 144 -8.55 -31.66 -4.73
N LEU A 145 -8.96 -30.42 -4.45
CA LEU A 145 -8.11 -29.45 -3.76
C LEU A 145 -7.75 -29.91 -2.34
N LEU A 146 -8.76 -30.38 -1.59
CA LEU A 146 -8.61 -30.72 -0.18
C LEU A 146 -7.88 -32.07 0.03
N GLU A 147 -7.88 -32.94 -0.95
CA GLU A 147 -7.09 -34.18 -0.96
C GLU A 147 -5.60 -33.93 -1.20
N THR A 148 -5.22 -32.73 -1.67
CA THR A 148 -3.80 -32.38 -1.83
C THR A 148 -3.14 -32.07 -0.48
N ASN A 149 -1.82 -32.33 -0.38
CA ASN A 149 -1.04 -32.05 0.82
C ASN A 149 -0.84 -30.52 0.98
N LEU A 150 -1.87 -29.82 1.45
CA LEU A 150 -1.86 -28.36 1.66
C LEU A 150 -1.26 -28.02 3.02
N SER A 151 -0.42 -27.00 3.06
CA SER A 151 0.15 -26.45 4.29
C SER A 151 0.08 -24.91 4.29
N ILE A 152 0.03 -24.33 5.48
CA ILE A 152 0.11 -22.87 5.66
C ILE A 152 1.57 -22.52 5.98
N PRO A 153 2.24 -21.71 5.13
CA PRO A 153 3.61 -21.29 5.41
C PRO A 153 3.67 -20.26 6.55
N GLU A 154 4.82 -20.16 7.19
CA GLU A 154 5.03 -19.30 8.37
C GLU A 154 4.81 -17.81 8.09
N TYR A 155 5.01 -17.35 6.87
CA TYR A 155 4.80 -15.95 6.49
C TYR A 155 3.34 -15.57 6.25
N GLN A 156 2.42 -16.53 6.32
CA GLN A 156 1.00 -16.25 6.13
C GLN A 156 0.39 -15.57 7.36
N ARG A 157 -0.44 -14.55 7.09
CA ARG A 157 -1.20 -13.86 8.15
C ARG A 157 -2.12 -14.84 8.88
N PRO A 158 -2.50 -14.52 10.13
CA PRO A 158 -3.49 -15.31 10.87
C PRO A 158 -4.81 -15.48 10.12
N TYR A 159 -5.59 -16.50 10.45
CA TYR A 159 -6.97 -16.61 9.99
C TYR A 159 -7.81 -15.48 10.59
N ARG A 160 -8.32 -14.59 9.73
CA ARG A 160 -8.97 -13.32 10.12
C ARG A 160 -10.40 -13.13 9.57
N TRP A 161 -10.93 -14.10 8.87
CA TRP A 161 -12.32 -14.00 8.43
C TRP A 161 -13.26 -13.89 9.64
N ASN A 162 -14.14 -12.91 9.58
CA ASN A 162 -15.20 -12.70 10.56
C ASN A 162 -16.50 -13.37 10.07
N LEU A 163 -17.55 -13.34 10.92
CA LEU A 163 -18.84 -13.96 10.64
C LEU A 163 -19.44 -13.53 9.31
N LYS A 164 -19.30 -12.24 8.91
CA LYS A 164 -19.84 -11.73 7.64
C LYS A 164 -19.16 -12.37 6.43
N ASN A 165 -17.85 -12.58 6.49
CA ASN A 165 -17.12 -13.22 5.39
C ASN A 165 -17.55 -14.68 5.24
N VAL A 166 -17.72 -15.37 6.35
CA VAL A 166 -18.18 -16.78 6.38
C VAL A 166 -19.61 -16.85 5.88
N GLU A 167 -20.51 -16.03 6.39
CA GLU A 167 -21.92 -15.96 5.97
C GLU A 167 -22.05 -15.71 4.47
N GLN A 168 -21.26 -14.79 3.92
CA GLN A 168 -21.25 -14.51 2.49
C GLN A 168 -20.87 -15.75 1.69
N LEU A 169 -19.79 -16.46 2.06
CA LEU A 169 -19.40 -17.68 1.35
C LEU A 169 -20.48 -18.76 1.42
N LEU A 170 -21.06 -19.00 2.61
CA LEU A 170 -22.12 -19.99 2.79
C LEU A 170 -23.36 -19.66 1.96
N SER A 171 -23.78 -18.40 1.97
CA SER A 171 -24.95 -17.91 1.24
C SER A 171 -24.74 -18.00 -0.27
N ASP A 172 -23.53 -17.67 -0.76
CA ASP A 172 -23.20 -17.76 -2.17
C ASP A 172 -23.21 -19.21 -2.65
N ILE A 173 -22.64 -20.16 -1.90
CA ILE A 173 -22.68 -21.58 -2.23
C ILE A 173 -24.14 -22.09 -2.24
N TYR A 174 -24.91 -21.77 -1.20
CA TYR A 174 -26.30 -22.20 -1.07
C TYR A 174 -27.18 -21.64 -2.18
N LYS A 175 -27.03 -20.36 -2.50
CA LYS A 175 -27.75 -19.73 -3.60
C LYS A 175 -27.46 -20.40 -4.94
N ASN A 176 -26.17 -20.63 -5.26
CA ASN A 176 -25.81 -21.30 -6.50
C ASN A 176 -26.37 -22.72 -6.61
N GLN A 177 -26.40 -23.49 -5.50
CA GLN A 177 -27.05 -24.79 -5.46
C GLN A 177 -28.55 -24.65 -5.69
N SER A 178 -29.22 -23.73 -5.00
CA SER A 178 -30.67 -23.53 -5.08
C SER A 178 -31.10 -23.04 -6.47
N ASP A 179 -30.28 -22.24 -7.13
CA ASP A 179 -30.50 -21.76 -8.50
C ASP A 179 -30.20 -22.85 -9.56
N GLY A 180 -29.77 -24.04 -9.14
CA GLY A 180 -29.53 -25.21 -10.02
C GLY A 180 -28.22 -25.08 -10.84
N HIS A 181 -27.29 -24.24 -10.43
CA HIS A 181 -26.01 -24.13 -11.14
C HIS A 181 -25.12 -25.35 -10.91
N ASN A 182 -24.64 -25.96 -12.00
CA ASN A 182 -23.79 -27.15 -11.95
C ASN A 182 -22.36 -26.86 -11.45
N VAL A 183 -21.91 -25.60 -11.50
CA VAL A 183 -20.56 -25.18 -11.12
C VAL A 183 -20.62 -23.85 -10.40
N TYR A 184 -19.96 -23.76 -9.25
CA TYR A 184 -19.70 -22.51 -8.55
C TYR A 184 -18.21 -22.27 -8.41
N LEU A 185 -17.69 -21.20 -9.04
CA LEU A 185 -16.29 -20.84 -8.97
C LEU A 185 -16.03 -19.97 -7.73
N MET A 186 -15.36 -20.55 -6.72
CA MET A 186 -15.02 -19.87 -5.48
C MET A 186 -13.83 -18.91 -5.59
N GLY A 187 -13.20 -18.81 -6.77
CA GLY A 187 -12.05 -17.95 -7.04
C GLY A 187 -10.72 -18.70 -7.13
N THR A 188 -9.61 -17.96 -6.94
CA THR A 188 -8.26 -18.50 -7.15
C THR A 188 -7.62 -18.94 -5.84
N VAL A 189 -6.86 -20.03 -5.87
CA VAL A 189 -5.96 -20.51 -4.81
C VAL A 189 -4.56 -20.61 -5.39
N ILE A 190 -3.60 -19.86 -4.85
CA ILE A 190 -2.20 -19.90 -5.28
C ILE A 190 -1.42 -20.74 -4.28
N VAL A 191 -0.69 -21.73 -4.79
CA VAL A 191 0.16 -22.61 -3.98
C VAL A 191 1.60 -22.59 -4.51
N HIS A 192 2.55 -22.57 -3.59
CA HIS A 192 3.96 -22.83 -3.88
C HIS A 192 4.24 -24.32 -3.65
N SER A 193 4.68 -24.98 -4.71
CA SER A 193 5.08 -26.40 -4.63
C SER A 193 6.53 -26.51 -4.22
N TYR A 194 6.78 -27.16 -3.09
CA TYR A 194 8.12 -27.48 -2.62
C TYR A 194 8.12 -28.88 -2.03
N GLU A 195 8.97 -29.75 -2.56
CA GLU A 195 8.91 -31.20 -2.30
C GLU A 195 7.49 -31.72 -2.57
N ASP A 196 6.93 -32.54 -1.70
CA ASP A 196 5.58 -33.09 -1.84
C ASP A 196 4.50 -32.26 -1.13
N THR A 197 4.79 -31.00 -0.81
CA THR A 197 3.89 -30.11 -0.09
C THR A 197 3.51 -28.88 -0.92
N TYR A 198 2.21 -28.53 -0.89
CA TYR A 198 1.69 -27.33 -1.49
C TYR A 198 1.41 -26.27 -0.43
N TYR A 199 2.28 -25.26 -0.36
CA TYR A 199 2.15 -24.16 0.59
C TYR A 199 1.18 -23.10 0.08
N LEU A 200 0.11 -22.82 0.82
CA LEU A 200 -0.91 -21.82 0.48
C LEU A 200 -0.32 -20.41 0.50
N VAL A 201 -0.16 -19.80 -0.67
CA VAL A 201 0.30 -18.42 -0.84
C VAL A 201 -0.89 -17.46 -0.86
N ASP A 202 -2.00 -17.85 -1.51
CA ASP A 202 -3.28 -17.14 -1.47
C ASP A 202 -4.44 -18.12 -1.41
N GLY A 203 -5.61 -17.63 -0.91
CA GLY A 203 -6.80 -18.46 -0.73
C GLY A 203 -6.90 -19.15 0.64
N GLN A 204 -5.93 -18.98 1.54
CA GLN A 204 -5.88 -19.57 2.87
C GLN A 204 -7.19 -19.41 3.67
N GLN A 205 -7.75 -18.20 3.71
CA GLN A 205 -8.98 -17.91 4.47
C GLN A 205 -10.16 -18.77 3.97
N ARG A 206 -10.29 -18.86 2.65
CA ARG A 206 -11.33 -19.64 1.97
C ARG A 206 -11.16 -21.13 2.20
N VAL A 207 -9.96 -21.65 2.00
CA VAL A 207 -9.66 -23.07 2.20
C VAL A 207 -9.91 -23.48 3.65
N THR A 208 -9.50 -22.66 4.62
CA THR A 208 -9.77 -22.94 6.03
C THR A 208 -11.26 -22.96 6.34
N THR A 209 -12.03 -21.98 5.83
CA THR A 209 -13.49 -21.94 6.03
C THR A 209 -14.16 -23.14 5.37
N LEU A 210 -13.69 -23.57 4.20
CA LEU A 210 -14.19 -24.76 3.52
C LEU A 210 -13.95 -26.03 4.36
N CYS A 211 -12.76 -26.17 4.97
CA CYS A 211 -12.47 -27.28 5.88
C CYS A 211 -13.41 -27.27 7.11
N LEU A 212 -13.67 -26.07 7.69
CA LEU A 212 -14.59 -25.93 8.81
C LEU A 212 -16.02 -26.30 8.42
N LEU A 213 -16.48 -25.88 7.23
CA LEU A 213 -17.80 -26.19 6.69
C LEU A 213 -17.99 -27.70 6.46
N LEU A 214 -17.04 -28.36 5.82
CA LEU A 214 -17.10 -29.80 5.59
C LEU A 214 -17.06 -30.59 6.90
N LYS A 215 -16.28 -30.14 7.87
CA LYS A 215 -16.28 -30.72 9.22
C LYS A 215 -17.65 -30.57 9.91
N ALA A 216 -18.32 -29.43 9.74
CA ALA A 216 -19.68 -29.20 10.28
C ALA A 216 -20.77 -29.97 9.53
N LEU A 217 -20.46 -30.48 8.33
CA LEU A 217 -21.34 -31.37 7.51
C LEU A 217 -20.97 -32.85 7.69
N ASP A 218 -20.23 -33.20 8.73
CA ASP A 218 -19.80 -34.54 9.09
C ASP A 218 -19.10 -35.29 7.92
N TYR A 219 -18.24 -34.55 7.19
CA TYR A 219 -17.45 -35.15 6.11
C TYR A 219 -16.33 -36.01 6.68
N GLU A 220 -16.34 -37.29 6.35
CA GLU A 220 -15.37 -38.30 6.84
C GLU A 220 -14.13 -38.46 5.95
N GLY A 221 -14.10 -37.77 4.79
CA GLY A 221 -12.96 -37.80 3.88
C GLY A 221 -11.75 -37.05 4.43
N GLN A 222 -10.64 -37.15 3.71
CA GLN A 222 -9.39 -36.51 4.10
C GLN A 222 -9.49 -34.99 3.96
N LEU A 223 -9.18 -34.26 5.04
CA LEU A 223 -9.01 -32.82 5.06
C LEU A 223 -7.56 -32.45 5.36
N PRO A 224 -7.02 -31.39 4.74
CA PRO A 224 -5.66 -30.95 5.01
C PRO A 224 -5.49 -30.47 6.46
N LEU A 225 -4.38 -30.84 7.09
CA LEU A 225 -4.05 -30.40 8.44
C LEU A 225 -3.46 -28.99 8.41
N LEU A 226 -4.29 -27.96 8.37
CA LEU A 226 -3.88 -26.56 8.36
C LEU A 226 -3.49 -26.11 9.77
N LYS A 227 -2.19 -25.86 9.99
CA LYS A 227 -1.65 -25.44 11.29
C LYS A 227 -1.54 -23.92 11.36
N TYR A 228 -2.09 -23.33 12.42
CA TYR A 228 -1.96 -21.93 12.77
C TYR A 228 -1.21 -21.77 14.08
N ASN A 229 -0.33 -20.79 14.16
CA ASN A 229 0.47 -20.52 15.36
C ASN A 229 -0.05 -19.31 16.15
N HIS A 230 -0.95 -18.51 15.59
CA HIS A 230 -1.43 -17.27 16.19
C HIS A 230 -2.73 -17.47 17.00
N LYS A 231 -2.78 -16.88 18.20
CA LYS A 231 -3.94 -16.98 19.10
C LYS A 231 -5.27 -16.56 18.45
N ASP A 232 -5.26 -15.48 17.67
CA ASP A 232 -6.47 -14.96 17.00
C ASP A 232 -7.02 -15.96 15.99
N SER A 233 -6.16 -16.73 15.33
CA SER A 233 -6.62 -17.79 14.43
C SER A 233 -7.49 -18.81 15.16
N PHE A 234 -7.10 -19.21 16.36
CA PHE A 234 -7.87 -20.17 17.15
C PHE A 234 -9.22 -19.58 17.60
N VAL A 235 -9.23 -18.31 18.00
CA VAL A 235 -10.48 -17.63 18.39
C VAL A 235 -11.43 -17.54 17.20
N ASN A 236 -10.96 -17.01 16.07
CA ASN A 236 -11.79 -16.84 14.87
C ASN A 236 -12.25 -18.19 14.29
N ILE A 237 -11.39 -19.22 14.29
CA ILE A 237 -11.77 -20.57 13.86
C ILE A 237 -12.89 -21.13 14.74
N LYS A 238 -12.78 -20.99 16.06
CA LYS A 238 -13.81 -21.48 17.00
C LYS A 238 -15.14 -20.74 16.82
N GLU A 239 -15.11 -19.43 16.73
CA GLU A 239 -16.30 -18.59 16.52
C GLU A 239 -16.98 -18.90 15.18
N ASN A 240 -16.18 -18.95 14.10
CA ASN A 240 -16.70 -19.23 12.78
C ASN A 240 -17.25 -20.67 12.67
N TYR A 241 -16.61 -21.65 13.28
CA TYR A 241 -17.13 -23.02 13.31
C TYR A 241 -18.47 -23.11 14.04
N SER A 242 -18.59 -22.45 15.19
CA SER A 242 -19.85 -22.39 15.93
C SER A 242 -20.96 -21.68 15.13
N PHE A 243 -20.60 -20.64 14.39
CA PHE A 243 -21.51 -19.94 13.49
C PHE A 243 -21.96 -20.85 12.32
N ILE A 244 -21.04 -21.55 11.67
CA ILE A 244 -21.31 -22.45 10.56
C ILE A 244 -22.34 -23.53 10.99
N ILE A 245 -22.14 -24.15 12.15
CA ILE A 245 -23.10 -25.16 12.68
C ILE A 245 -24.50 -24.56 12.82
N LYS A 246 -24.62 -23.38 13.41
CA LYS A 246 -25.92 -22.69 13.56
C LYS A 246 -26.52 -22.34 12.20
N TRP A 247 -25.73 -21.76 11.31
CA TRP A 247 -26.18 -21.35 9.98
C TRP A 247 -26.73 -22.58 9.20
N LEU A 248 -26.01 -23.70 9.23
CA LEU A 248 -26.45 -24.96 8.60
C LEU A 248 -27.77 -25.47 9.18
N SER A 249 -27.95 -25.39 10.50
CA SER A 249 -29.21 -25.87 11.15
C SER A 249 -30.43 -25.04 10.75
N TYR A 250 -30.26 -23.76 10.42
CA TYR A 250 -31.36 -22.88 10.02
C TYR A 250 -31.65 -22.90 8.51
N ASN A 251 -30.63 -23.06 7.69
CA ASN A 251 -30.73 -22.82 6.25
C ASN A 251 -30.73 -24.12 5.42
N ILE A 252 -30.12 -25.21 5.92
CA ILE A 252 -29.91 -26.42 5.13
C ILE A 252 -30.75 -27.57 5.66
N LYS A 253 -31.72 -28.00 4.88
CA LYS A 253 -32.58 -29.18 5.20
C LYS A 253 -31.87 -30.49 4.87
N ASP A 254 -31.25 -30.58 3.72
CA ASP A 254 -30.49 -31.74 3.26
C ASP A 254 -28.98 -31.46 3.27
N LYS A 255 -28.36 -31.83 4.39
CA LYS A 255 -26.91 -31.65 4.59
C LYS A 255 -26.09 -32.53 3.66
N VAL A 256 -26.58 -33.69 3.26
CA VAL A 256 -25.86 -34.61 2.37
C VAL A 256 -25.78 -34.01 0.98
N SER A 257 -26.93 -33.61 0.43
CA SER A 257 -26.97 -32.95 -0.89
C SER A 257 -26.11 -31.66 -0.93
N PHE A 258 -26.14 -30.86 0.14
CA PHE A 258 -25.33 -29.64 0.23
C PHE A 258 -23.83 -29.95 0.29
N ARG A 259 -23.44 -30.97 1.07
CA ARG A 259 -22.04 -31.44 1.13
C ARG A 259 -21.57 -31.94 -0.25
N ASP A 260 -22.37 -32.76 -0.90
CA ASP A 260 -22.01 -33.34 -2.21
C ASP A 260 -21.89 -32.25 -3.29
N TYR A 261 -22.74 -31.22 -3.24
CA TYR A 261 -22.60 -30.03 -4.08
C TYR A 261 -21.28 -29.28 -3.82
N ILE A 262 -20.89 -29.09 -2.55
CA ILE A 262 -19.62 -28.45 -2.20
C ILE A 262 -18.42 -29.23 -2.77
N LEU A 263 -18.43 -30.55 -2.63
CA LEU A 263 -17.33 -31.40 -3.06
C LEU A 263 -17.19 -31.49 -4.58
N SER A 264 -18.33 -31.64 -5.29
CA SER A 264 -18.35 -31.95 -6.72
C SER A 264 -18.51 -30.74 -7.64
N SER A 265 -19.26 -29.72 -7.20
CA SER A 265 -19.68 -28.58 -8.02
C SER A 265 -18.96 -27.28 -7.67
N CYS A 266 -18.51 -27.10 -6.42
CA CYS A 266 -17.67 -25.96 -6.08
C CYS A 266 -16.24 -26.18 -6.57
N GLN A 267 -15.71 -25.18 -7.28
CA GLN A 267 -14.39 -25.24 -7.91
C GLN A 267 -13.53 -24.03 -7.55
N VAL A 268 -12.23 -24.20 -7.66
CA VAL A 268 -11.25 -23.12 -7.60
C VAL A 268 -10.33 -23.17 -8.81
N VAL A 269 -9.76 -22.04 -9.19
CA VAL A 269 -8.59 -22.01 -10.07
C VAL A 269 -7.36 -22.20 -9.20
N ARG A 270 -6.77 -23.39 -9.21
CA ARG A 270 -5.51 -23.65 -8.51
C ARG A 270 -4.35 -23.24 -9.41
N ILE A 271 -3.53 -22.32 -8.90
CA ILE A 271 -2.27 -21.92 -9.54
C ILE A 271 -1.13 -22.50 -8.71
N VAL A 272 -0.34 -23.35 -9.34
CA VAL A 272 0.86 -23.95 -8.74
C VAL A 272 2.08 -23.21 -9.24
N VAL A 273 2.92 -22.76 -8.34
CA VAL A 273 4.15 -22.05 -8.63
C VAL A 273 5.32 -22.79 -8.01
N LYS A 274 6.32 -23.15 -8.81
CA LYS A 274 7.52 -23.88 -8.34
C LYS A 274 8.56 -22.94 -7.72
N LYS A 275 8.60 -21.67 -8.15
CA LYS A 275 9.53 -20.68 -7.60
C LYS A 275 8.79 -19.73 -6.64
N LEU A 276 9.25 -19.67 -5.42
CA LEU A 276 8.62 -18.86 -4.37
C LEU A 276 8.54 -17.37 -4.74
N ASN A 277 9.50 -16.85 -5.51
CA ASN A 277 9.49 -15.46 -6.01
C ASN A 277 8.30 -15.16 -6.91
N GLU A 278 8.02 -16.07 -7.83
CA GLU A 278 6.90 -15.94 -8.76
C GLU A 278 5.57 -16.07 -8.02
N ALA A 279 5.52 -16.93 -6.98
CA ALA A 279 4.36 -17.06 -6.11
C ALA A 279 4.03 -15.74 -5.39
N PHE A 280 5.04 -15.03 -4.90
CA PHE A 280 4.85 -13.71 -4.28
C PHE A 280 4.45 -12.63 -5.28
N GLN A 281 5.03 -12.61 -6.49
CA GLN A 281 4.62 -11.67 -7.54
C GLN A 281 3.15 -11.87 -7.92
N MET A 282 2.71 -13.12 -8.04
CA MET A 282 1.31 -13.42 -8.31
C MET A 282 0.40 -13.01 -7.15
N PHE A 283 0.81 -13.28 -5.91
CA PHE A 283 0.10 -12.85 -4.71
C PHE A 283 -0.04 -11.32 -4.65
N GLU A 284 1.03 -10.58 -4.95
CA GLU A 284 1.00 -9.11 -5.04
C GLU A 284 0.03 -8.62 -6.12
N SER A 285 0.04 -9.25 -7.28
CA SER A 285 -0.82 -8.86 -8.41
C SER A 285 -2.31 -9.17 -8.17
N GLN A 286 -2.62 -10.29 -7.52
CA GLN A 286 -4.00 -10.71 -7.23
C GLN A 286 -4.63 -9.86 -6.10
N ASN A 287 -3.85 -9.42 -5.12
CA ASN A 287 -4.34 -8.59 -4.02
C ASN A 287 -4.76 -7.16 -4.44
N GLY A 288 -4.51 -6.77 -5.69
CA GLY A 288 -5.05 -5.54 -6.27
C GLY A 288 -6.56 -5.55 -6.55
N ARG A 289 -7.25 -6.70 -6.44
CA ARG A 289 -8.68 -6.86 -6.78
C ARG A 289 -9.62 -7.08 -5.59
N GLY A 290 -9.08 -7.24 -4.35
CA GLY A 290 -9.86 -7.47 -3.11
C GLY A 290 -9.62 -6.38 -2.07
N LYS A 291 -9.81 -6.70 -0.77
CA LYS A 291 -9.36 -5.82 0.31
C LYS A 291 -7.84 -5.80 0.25
N GLU A 292 -7.30 -4.67 -0.20
CA GLU A 292 -5.86 -4.50 -0.40
C GLU A 292 -5.07 -4.88 0.86
N LEU A 293 -3.99 -5.65 0.65
CA LEU A 293 -2.99 -5.83 1.68
C LEU A 293 -2.24 -4.51 1.87
N GLU A 294 -2.05 -4.14 3.11
CA GLU A 294 -1.20 -3.03 3.46
C GLU A 294 0.23 -3.28 2.97
N ALA A 295 0.89 -2.25 2.46
CA ALA A 295 2.22 -2.36 1.86
C ALA A 295 3.25 -3.01 2.81
N TYR A 296 3.16 -2.75 4.12
CA TYR A 296 4.04 -3.36 5.11
C TYR A 296 3.88 -4.89 5.24
N ASN A 297 2.72 -5.47 4.91
CA ASN A 297 2.55 -6.92 4.90
C ASN A 297 3.28 -7.59 3.72
N LEU A 298 3.44 -6.88 2.62
CA LEU A 298 4.28 -7.35 1.50
C LEU A 298 5.75 -7.34 1.89
N LEU A 299 6.20 -6.32 2.64
CA LEU A 299 7.56 -6.28 3.20
C LEU A 299 7.83 -7.46 4.14
N LYS A 300 6.87 -7.80 5.01
CA LYS A 300 6.98 -8.98 5.87
C LYS A 300 7.31 -10.23 5.05
N ALA A 301 6.49 -10.52 4.06
CA ALA A 301 6.66 -11.70 3.22
C ALA A 301 8.01 -11.69 2.49
N TYR A 302 8.40 -10.53 1.95
CA TYR A 302 9.68 -10.34 1.26
C TYR A 302 10.87 -10.64 2.19
N HIS A 303 10.88 -10.08 3.40
CA HIS A 303 12.02 -10.24 4.33
C HIS A 303 12.06 -11.61 5.00
N ILE A 304 10.92 -12.24 5.33
CA ILE A 304 10.90 -13.65 5.82
C ILE A 304 11.53 -14.57 4.77
N ARG A 305 11.25 -14.34 3.50
CA ARG A 305 11.87 -15.09 2.41
C ARG A 305 13.38 -14.87 2.35
N ALA A 306 13.87 -13.65 2.56
CA ALA A 306 15.30 -13.34 2.56
C ALA A 306 16.06 -14.01 3.73
N MET A 307 15.36 -14.54 4.74
CA MET A 307 15.90 -15.33 5.86
C MET A 307 16.18 -16.79 5.45
N SER A 308 16.83 -17.02 4.32
CA SER A 308 17.08 -18.37 3.79
C SER A 308 17.87 -19.27 4.74
N ASN A 309 18.82 -18.68 5.48
CA ASN A 309 19.71 -19.38 6.40
C ASN A 309 19.22 -19.39 7.86
N ASP A 310 18.11 -18.70 8.17
CA ASP A 310 17.58 -18.62 9.52
C ASP A 310 16.74 -19.86 9.85
N SER A 311 16.75 -20.24 11.14
CA SER A 311 15.95 -21.36 11.61
C SER A 311 14.45 -21.08 11.45
N ARG A 312 13.66 -22.15 11.32
CA ARG A 312 12.20 -22.05 11.32
C ARG A 312 11.66 -21.36 12.59
N ALA A 313 12.29 -21.62 13.73
CA ALA A 313 11.91 -21.01 15.00
C ALA A 313 12.09 -19.47 14.97
N SER A 314 13.19 -18.96 14.40
CA SER A 314 13.43 -17.52 14.24
C SER A 314 12.38 -16.86 13.34
N LYS A 315 12.02 -17.49 12.23
CA LYS A 315 10.97 -16.98 11.32
C LYS A 315 9.61 -16.86 12.01
N ILE A 316 9.23 -17.88 12.80
CA ILE A 316 7.99 -17.88 13.59
C ILE A 316 8.00 -16.76 14.64
N GLU A 317 9.14 -16.52 15.28
CA GLU A 317 9.26 -15.48 16.31
C GLU A 317 9.09 -14.09 15.70
N TYR A 318 9.77 -13.77 14.60
CA TYR A 318 9.57 -12.50 13.89
C TYR A 318 8.15 -12.32 13.36
N ASP A 319 7.51 -13.38 12.88
CA ASP A 319 6.10 -13.35 12.49
C ASP A 319 5.19 -12.96 13.64
N LYS A 320 5.36 -13.57 14.81
CA LYS A 320 4.57 -13.26 16.01
C LYS A 320 4.75 -11.82 16.47
N GLN A 321 5.98 -11.32 16.49
CA GLN A 321 6.29 -9.94 16.87
C GLN A 321 5.65 -8.95 15.91
N TRP A 322 5.73 -9.22 14.61
CA TRP A 322 5.10 -8.41 13.56
C TRP A 322 3.58 -8.33 13.75
N GLU A 323 2.93 -9.47 13.92
CA GLU A 323 1.49 -9.52 14.12
C GLU A 323 1.07 -8.85 15.44
N ALA A 324 1.86 -8.98 16.49
CA ALA A 324 1.62 -8.29 17.76
C ALA A 324 1.69 -6.75 17.61
N ALA A 325 2.60 -6.24 16.78
CA ALA A 325 2.70 -4.81 16.47
C ALA A 325 1.55 -4.35 15.56
N ALA A 326 1.14 -5.17 14.57
CA ALA A 326 0.01 -4.88 13.68
C ALA A 326 -1.33 -4.84 14.44
N MET A 327 -1.49 -5.63 15.51
CA MET A 327 -2.71 -5.71 16.30
C MET A 327 -2.54 -5.16 17.71
N TYR A 328 -1.71 -4.16 17.89
CA TYR A 328 -1.43 -3.62 19.21
C TYR A 328 -2.68 -3.10 19.92
N CYS A 329 -2.95 -3.61 21.11
CA CYS A 329 -4.05 -3.20 21.97
C CYS A 329 -3.58 -3.10 23.43
N ARG A 330 -3.62 -1.89 23.99
CA ARG A 330 -3.34 -1.64 25.41
C ARG A 330 -4.14 -0.43 25.91
N GLU A 331 -4.79 -0.55 27.06
CA GLU A 331 -5.48 0.56 27.75
C GLU A 331 -6.43 1.37 26.85
N GLY A 332 -7.22 0.69 25.99
CA GLY A 332 -8.12 1.34 25.03
C GLY A 332 -7.46 1.87 23.75
N TYR A 333 -6.14 1.76 23.63
CA TYR A 333 -5.40 2.09 22.42
C TYR A 333 -5.38 0.86 21.49
N ARG A 334 -6.25 0.87 20.48
CA ARG A 334 -6.25 -0.13 19.40
C ARG A 334 -5.77 0.54 18.13
N LYS A 335 -4.57 0.25 17.71
CA LYS A 335 -4.05 0.74 16.43
C LYS A 335 -3.08 -0.27 15.84
N ASP A 336 -3.08 -0.29 14.52
CA ASP A 336 -2.04 -0.91 13.74
C ASP A 336 -0.79 -0.03 13.83
N LEU A 337 0.14 -0.40 14.71
CA LEU A 337 1.38 0.36 14.92
C LEU A 337 2.28 0.27 13.71
N LEU A 338 2.28 -0.84 12.97
CA LEU A 338 3.11 -1.00 11.77
C LEU A 338 2.63 -0.08 10.67
N LYS A 339 1.31 -0.03 10.42
CA LYS A 339 0.74 0.91 9.45
C LYS A 339 1.15 2.35 9.78
N GLN A 340 1.01 2.73 11.04
CA GLN A 340 1.36 4.08 11.47
C GLN A 340 2.87 4.34 11.38
N LEU A 341 3.70 3.37 11.78
CA LEU A 341 5.15 3.48 11.75
C LEU A 341 5.67 3.63 10.31
N PHE A 342 5.22 2.77 9.41
CA PHE A 342 5.66 2.83 8.01
C PHE A 342 5.15 4.08 7.31
N ASN A 343 3.83 4.37 7.38
CA ASN A 343 3.24 5.49 6.65
C ASN A 343 3.72 6.85 7.15
N GLU A 344 3.75 7.03 8.47
CA GLU A 344 3.93 8.36 9.03
C GLU A 344 5.37 8.63 9.51
N GLN A 345 6.06 7.63 10.07
CA GLN A 345 7.36 7.88 10.70
C GLN A 345 8.53 7.46 9.80
N LEU A 346 8.66 6.19 9.46
CA LEU A 346 9.85 5.71 8.76
C LEU A 346 9.95 6.23 7.33
N PHE A 347 8.91 6.02 6.53
CA PHE A 347 8.90 6.42 5.13
C PHE A 347 9.09 7.93 4.95
N ARG A 348 8.30 8.72 5.69
CA ARG A 348 8.35 10.17 5.56
C ARG A 348 9.68 10.75 6.04
N THR A 349 10.23 10.25 7.14
CA THR A 349 11.54 10.67 7.63
C THR A 349 12.63 10.42 6.58
N ARG A 350 12.64 9.22 5.98
CA ARG A 350 13.62 8.86 4.94
C ARG A 350 13.50 9.78 3.72
N LYS A 351 12.29 10.09 3.28
CA LYS A 351 12.02 11.00 2.16
C LYS A 351 12.46 12.45 2.48
N TRP A 352 12.03 12.98 3.61
CA TRP A 352 12.32 14.37 3.99
C TRP A 352 13.82 14.61 4.25
N THR A 353 14.56 13.64 4.77
CA THR A 353 16.02 13.79 4.92
C THR A 353 16.74 13.96 3.58
N ARG A 354 16.17 13.43 2.50
CA ARG A 354 16.66 13.59 1.12
C ARG A 354 16.05 14.78 0.37
N ALA A 355 15.24 15.61 1.05
CA ALA A 355 14.49 16.72 0.44
C ALA A 355 13.49 16.27 -0.63
N GLU A 356 12.88 15.11 -0.44
CA GLU A 356 11.81 14.58 -1.29
C GLU A 356 10.45 14.81 -0.65
N ASP A 357 9.40 14.91 -1.48
CA ASP A 357 8.01 14.91 -1.00
C ASP A 357 7.66 13.54 -0.41
N ALA A 358 6.88 13.52 0.67
CA ALA A 358 6.56 12.31 1.40
C ALA A 358 5.05 12.19 1.64
N TYR A 359 4.34 11.73 0.62
CA TYR A 359 2.90 11.49 0.70
C TYR A 359 2.59 10.20 1.47
N GLU A 360 1.79 9.31 0.95
CA GLU A 360 1.41 8.07 1.60
C GLU A 360 2.35 6.93 1.19
N PHE A 361 2.77 6.10 2.16
CA PHE A 361 3.48 4.87 1.87
C PHE A 361 2.52 3.85 1.27
N SER A 362 2.75 3.50 0.03
CA SER A 362 1.94 2.57 -0.75
C SER A 362 2.78 1.44 -1.35
N LYS A 363 2.14 0.56 -2.09
CA LYS A 363 2.85 -0.50 -2.82
C LYS A 363 3.88 0.04 -3.81
N LYS A 364 3.72 1.28 -4.30
CA LYS A 364 4.66 1.91 -5.23
C LYS A 364 5.97 2.30 -4.56
N GLU A 365 5.93 2.58 -3.27
CA GLU A 365 7.08 2.99 -2.47
C GLU A 365 7.74 1.83 -1.71
N ILE A 366 7.28 0.60 -1.90
CA ILE A 366 7.77 -0.58 -1.17
C ILE A 366 9.29 -0.79 -1.31
N GLU A 367 9.86 -0.37 -2.44
CA GLU A 367 11.29 -0.42 -2.72
C GLU A 367 12.13 0.37 -1.72
N GLU A 368 11.55 1.38 -1.04
CA GLU A 368 12.24 2.13 0.02
C GLU A 368 12.71 1.25 1.18
N PHE A 369 12.02 0.13 1.39
CA PHE A 369 12.28 -0.82 2.47
C PHE A 369 12.69 -2.21 1.98
N LYS A 370 12.74 -2.45 0.68
CA LYS A 370 13.43 -3.61 0.11
C LYS A 370 14.91 -3.27 0.08
N GLY A 371 15.64 -3.95 0.92
CA GLY A 371 17.04 -3.66 1.13
C GLY A 371 17.96 -4.51 0.27
N VAL A 372 19.19 -4.64 0.75
CA VAL A 372 20.24 -5.42 0.12
C VAL A 372 20.33 -6.79 0.78
N THR A 373 20.47 -7.83 -0.04
CA THR A 373 20.83 -9.18 0.43
C THR A 373 22.32 -9.36 0.24
N ILE A 374 23.04 -9.66 1.31
CA ILE A 374 24.48 -9.93 1.23
C ILE A 374 24.67 -11.36 0.70
N THR A 375 25.30 -11.47 -0.45
CA THR A 375 25.64 -12.73 -1.12
C THR A 375 27.15 -12.96 -1.11
N LYS A 376 27.59 -14.15 -1.54
CA LYS A 376 29.04 -14.42 -1.68
C LYS A 376 29.70 -13.52 -2.71
N GLU A 377 28.96 -13.10 -3.74
CA GLU A 377 29.47 -12.25 -4.82
C GLU A 377 29.69 -10.80 -4.36
N ASN A 378 28.78 -10.25 -3.53
CA ASN A 378 28.83 -8.85 -3.12
C ASN A 378 29.37 -8.62 -1.69
N GLN A 379 29.69 -9.68 -0.94
CA GLN A 379 30.20 -9.54 0.43
C GLN A 379 31.53 -8.80 0.54
N LEU A 380 32.27 -8.71 -0.55
CA LEU A 380 33.54 -7.98 -0.63
C LEU A 380 33.39 -6.52 -1.03
N ASP A 381 32.18 -6.08 -1.43
CA ASP A 381 31.94 -4.68 -1.75
C ASP A 381 32.07 -3.82 -0.49
N TYR A 382 32.86 -2.76 -0.58
CA TYR A 382 33.21 -1.91 0.58
C TYR A 382 31.98 -1.42 1.35
N ALA A 383 30.92 -1.01 0.65
CA ALA A 383 29.69 -0.55 1.29
C ALA A 383 29.04 -1.63 2.19
N TYR A 384 29.06 -2.88 1.74
CA TYR A 384 28.48 -4.01 2.50
C TYR A 384 29.40 -4.47 3.60
N GLN A 385 30.72 -4.49 3.37
CA GLN A 385 31.71 -4.77 4.42
C GLN A 385 31.61 -3.76 5.56
N ASN A 386 31.46 -2.48 5.25
CA ASN A 386 31.32 -1.44 6.27
C ASN A 386 30.08 -1.68 7.15
N ILE A 387 28.94 -2.04 6.55
CA ILE A 387 27.72 -2.38 7.31
C ILE A 387 27.92 -3.61 8.19
N LEU A 388 28.53 -4.67 7.65
CA LEU A 388 28.83 -5.88 8.40
C LEU A 388 29.78 -5.63 9.58
N ILE A 389 30.80 -4.82 9.36
CA ILE A 389 31.77 -4.43 10.42
C ILE A 389 31.05 -3.61 11.48
N GLN A 390 30.22 -2.62 11.09
CA GLN A 390 29.45 -1.83 12.04
C GLN A 390 28.50 -2.70 12.87
N GLN A 391 27.80 -3.67 12.27
CA GLN A 391 26.93 -4.61 12.98
C GLN A 391 27.74 -5.49 13.95
N GLU A 392 28.90 -5.98 13.53
CA GLU A 392 29.74 -6.81 14.40
C GLU A 392 30.33 -6.00 15.56
N ILE A 393 30.78 -4.76 15.31
CA ILE A 393 31.21 -3.84 16.37
C ILE A 393 30.07 -3.59 17.37
N ALA A 394 28.87 -3.31 16.85
CA ALA A 394 27.67 -3.11 17.68
C ALA A 394 27.39 -4.36 18.53
N ARG A 395 27.46 -5.54 17.91
CA ARG A 395 27.27 -6.82 18.59
C ARG A 395 28.30 -7.04 19.69
N GLN A 396 29.57 -6.81 19.41
CA GLN A 396 30.66 -6.95 20.38
C GLN A 396 30.54 -5.94 21.52
N TYR A 397 30.20 -4.70 21.21
CA TYR A 397 29.96 -3.67 22.23
C TYR A 397 28.83 -4.07 23.18
N MET A 398 27.71 -4.54 22.63
CA MET A 398 26.59 -4.99 23.46
C MET A 398 26.93 -6.21 24.31
N LEU A 399 27.72 -7.14 23.79
CA LEU A 399 28.21 -8.30 24.55
C LEU A 399 29.12 -7.89 25.71
N THR A 400 29.98 -6.91 25.49
CA THR A 400 31.01 -6.49 26.47
C THR A 400 30.41 -5.60 27.55
N MET A 401 29.57 -4.64 27.15
CA MET A 401 29.03 -3.63 28.06
C MET A 401 27.78 -4.08 28.81
N ASN A 402 27.00 -4.97 28.24
CA ASN A 402 25.83 -5.53 28.90
C ASN A 402 25.51 -6.95 28.43
N PRO A 403 26.16 -7.99 29.04
CA PRO A 403 25.92 -9.38 28.68
C PRO A 403 24.44 -9.81 28.78
N SER A 404 23.64 -9.13 29.60
CA SER A 404 22.20 -9.39 29.69
C SER A 404 21.43 -8.91 28.46
N LEU A 405 21.95 -7.92 27.71
CA LEU A 405 21.39 -7.48 26.43
C LEU A 405 21.58 -8.53 25.32
N PHE A 406 22.56 -9.42 25.46
CA PHE A 406 22.75 -10.52 24.51
C PHE A 406 21.63 -11.58 24.57
N LYS A 407 20.92 -11.66 25.68
CA LYS A 407 19.65 -12.40 25.76
C LYS A 407 18.54 -11.76 24.92
N LEU A 408 18.80 -10.60 24.31
CA LEU A 408 17.87 -9.87 23.43
C LEU A 408 17.41 -10.63 22.19
N LYS A 409 18.20 -11.53 21.65
CA LYS A 409 17.72 -12.44 20.57
C LYS A 409 16.51 -13.30 20.99
N ASN A 410 16.22 -13.37 22.30
CA ASN A 410 15.15 -14.18 22.86
C ASN A 410 14.17 -13.44 23.79
N ARG A 411 14.23 -12.09 23.87
CA ARG A 411 13.49 -11.34 24.91
C ARG A 411 12.53 -10.26 24.45
N PHE A 412 12.10 -10.26 23.21
CA PHE A 412 11.08 -9.30 22.78
C PHE A 412 9.69 -9.55 23.38
N THR A 413 9.56 -10.39 24.36
CA THR A 413 8.25 -10.81 24.87
C THR A 413 7.72 -10.07 26.09
N HIS A 414 8.50 -9.30 26.83
CA HIS A 414 7.96 -8.55 28.00
C HIS A 414 8.73 -7.27 28.34
N GLY A 415 8.12 -6.17 28.10
CA GLY A 415 7.89 -4.96 28.87
C GLY A 415 9.05 -4.19 29.55
N ASP A 416 10.32 -4.52 29.35
CA ASP A 416 11.41 -3.74 29.94
C ASP A 416 12.07 -2.84 28.90
N SER A 417 11.98 -1.54 29.19
CA SER A 417 12.23 -0.41 28.30
C SER A 417 13.68 -0.12 27.87
N ASP A 418 14.64 -1.02 28.17
CA ASP A 418 16.06 -0.74 27.98
C ASP A 418 16.66 -1.37 26.69
N ASN A 419 15.80 -1.84 25.78
CA ASN A 419 16.18 -2.69 24.66
C ASN A 419 16.21 -1.98 23.29
N ILE A 420 16.40 -0.68 23.26
CA ILE A 420 16.58 0.06 22.02
C ILE A 420 18.01 -0.18 21.52
N ASN A 421 18.14 -0.74 20.30
CA ASN A 421 19.43 -0.91 19.67
C ASN A 421 20.00 0.46 19.26
N PRO A 422 21.06 0.96 19.90
CA PRO A 422 21.60 2.30 19.62
C PRO A 422 22.37 2.40 18.28
N PHE A 423 22.57 1.27 17.60
CA PHE A 423 23.31 1.20 16.33
C PHE A 423 22.41 1.13 15.10
N VAL A 424 21.10 1.21 15.29
CA VAL A 424 20.11 1.29 14.21
C VAL A 424 19.78 2.76 13.96
N SER A 425 19.69 3.16 12.71
CA SER A 425 19.26 4.50 12.29
C SER A 425 18.10 4.48 11.33
N MET A 426 17.13 5.39 11.51
CA MET A 426 15.95 5.51 10.62
C MET A 426 16.31 5.65 9.15
N THR A 427 17.48 6.23 8.86
CA THR A 427 17.96 6.52 7.51
C THR A 427 19.00 5.55 7.00
N GLN A 428 19.31 4.49 7.77
CA GLN A 428 20.29 3.50 7.33
C GLN A 428 19.86 2.73 6.08
N LEU A 429 20.84 2.11 5.43
CA LEU A 429 20.59 1.09 4.42
C LEU A 429 19.87 -0.10 5.07
N ILE A 430 18.82 -0.57 4.43
CA ILE A 430 18.07 -1.75 4.88
C ILE A 430 18.81 -3.01 4.45
N LEU A 431 19.03 -3.92 5.38
CA LEU A 431 19.47 -5.29 5.09
C LEU A 431 18.25 -6.21 5.11
N ASN A 432 18.17 -7.07 4.09
CA ASN A 432 17.07 -8.03 3.97
C ASN A 432 17.16 -9.14 5.01
N GLY A 433 16.03 -9.70 5.36
CA GLY A 433 15.94 -10.82 6.32
C GLY A 433 15.76 -10.36 7.77
N SER A 434 16.42 -11.04 8.71
CA SER A 434 16.28 -10.82 10.16
C SER A 434 16.61 -9.38 10.58
N SER A 435 17.64 -8.78 9.98
CA SER A 435 18.03 -7.38 10.27
C SER A 435 16.93 -6.36 10.02
N PHE A 436 16.07 -6.60 9.02
CA PHE A 436 14.92 -5.74 8.78
C PHE A 436 13.89 -5.81 9.92
N PHE A 437 13.62 -7.02 10.42
CA PHE A 437 12.69 -7.18 11.54
C PHE A 437 13.21 -6.51 12.80
N GLU A 438 14.50 -6.67 13.09
CA GLU A 438 15.18 -6.00 14.22
C GLU A 438 15.12 -4.47 14.09
N PHE A 439 15.31 -3.96 12.86
CA PHE A 439 15.14 -2.54 12.54
C PHE A 439 13.72 -2.06 12.85
N VAL A 440 12.71 -2.72 12.33
CA VAL A 440 11.31 -2.33 12.53
C VAL A 440 10.92 -2.40 13.99
N GLU A 441 11.32 -3.45 14.71
CA GLU A 441 11.01 -3.64 16.10
C GLU A 441 11.63 -2.58 16.99
N THR A 442 12.88 -2.19 16.72
CA THR A 442 13.52 -1.06 17.40
C THR A 442 12.65 0.20 17.31
N TYR A 443 12.10 0.51 16.13
CA TYR A 443 11.25 1.71 15.97
C TYR A 443 9.82 1.54 16.50
N VAL A 444 9.29 0.33 16.52
CA VAL A 444 8.05 0.03 17.26
C VAL A 444 8.24 0.35 18.74
N GLU A 445 9.36 -0.06 19.34
CA GLU A 445 9.63 0.18 20.76
C GLU A 445 9.91 1.65 21.06
N ILE A 446 10.68 2.34 20.24
CA ILE A 446 10.89 3.79 20.33
C ILE A 446 9.53 4.53 20.25
N TYR A 447 8.66 4.15 19.32
CA TYR A 447 7.34 4.74 19.19
C TYR A 447 6.49 4.54 20.45
N LYS A 448 6.46 3.33 20.99
CA LYS A 448 5.75 3.02 22.24
C LYS A 448 6.29 3.84 23.41
N ARG A 449 7.61 3.90 23.56
CA ARG A 449 8.29 4.66 24.63
C ARG A 449 7.94 6.14 24.58
N LEU A 450 7.92 6.74 23.41
CA LEU A 450 7.67 8.19 23.24
C LEU A 450 6.19 8.55 23.29
N PHE A 451 5.29 7.74 22.74
CA PHE A 451 3.92 8.16 22.46
C PHE A 451 2.81 7.26 23.03
N VAL A 452 3.16 6.08 23.55
CA VAL A 452 2.19 5.13 24.12
C VAL A 452 2.35 5.01 25.64
N TYR A 453 3.58 4.80 26.12
CA TYR A 453 3.87 4.66 27.55
C TYR A 453 4.03 6.05 28.22
N LEU A 454 2.93 6.82 28.25
CA LEU A 454 2.97 8.23 28.69
C LEU A 454 3.11 8.38 30.21
N SER A 455 2.76 7.36 30.99
CA SER A 455 2.84 7.37 32.46
C SER A 455 4.23 7.07 33.04
N THR A 456 5.21 6.71 32.21
CA THR A 456 6.56 6.39 32.70
C THR A 456 7.36 7.65 33.03
N SER A 457 8.27 7.56 34.04
CA SER A 457 9.10 8.68 34.49
C SER A 457 10.13 9.18 33.47
N GLN A 458 10.48 8.34 32.49
CA GLN A 458 11.40 8.73 31.43
C GLN A 458 10.77 9.77 30.52
N LEU A 459 11.49 10.88 30.25
CA LEU A 459 10.99 11.99 29.42
C LEU A 459 9.66 12.59 29.94
N SER A 460 9.47 12.65 31.27
CA SER A 460 8.23 13.13 31.90
C SER A 460 7.76 14.48 31.36
N ASP A 461 8.68 15.46 31.25
CA ASP A 461 8.36 16.81 30.77
C ASP A 461 7.85 16.82 29.31
N PHE A 462 8.51 16.04 28.44
CA PHE A 462 8.06 15.87 27.06
C PHE A 462 6.69 15.17 27.01
N LYS A 463 6.50 14.11 27.80
CA LYS A 463 5.23 13.35 27.79
C LYS A 463 4.07 14.16 28.32
N GLN A 464 4.29 14.92 29.39
CA GLN A 464 3.31 15.85 29.90
C GLN A 464 2.94 16.91 28.86
N PHE A 465 3.94 17.54 28.25
CA PHE A 465 3.74 18.47 27.13
C PHE A 465 2.97 17.84 25.98
N TYR A 466 3.30 16.60 25.59
CA TYR A 466 2.62 15.89 24.51
C TYR A 466 1.15 15.62 24.85
N ILE A 467 0.83 15.27 26.09
CA ILE A 467 -0.57 15.10 26.55
C ILE A 467 -1.31 16.42 26.44
N GLU A 468 -0.76 17.49 26.97
CA GLU A 468 -1.39 18.80 27.04
C GLU A 468 -1.61 19.46 25.68
N HIS A 469 -0.61 19.41 24.81
CA HIS A 469 -0.58 20.20 23.59
C HIS A 469 -0.79 19.38 22.29
N CYS A 470 -0.68 18.06 22.34
CA CYS A 470 -0.92 17.18 21.19
C CYS A 470 -2.14 16.26 21.36
N ARG A 471 -2.55 15.95 22.61
CA ARG A 471 -3.68 15.08 22.93
C ARG A 471 -4.79 15.80 23.73
N TYR A 472 -4.96 17.09 23.53
CA TYR A 472 -6.01 17.90 24.13
C TYR A 472 -7.43 17.41 23.80
N ALA A 473 -8.45 17.87 24.49
CA ALA A 473 -9.83 17.48 24.30
C ALA A 473 -10.30 17.72 22.83
N GLY A 474 -10.87 16.70 22.20
CA GLY A 474 -11.34 16.78 20.81
C GLY A 474 -10.25 16.70 19.72
N TYR A 475 -9.00 16.41 20.08
CA TYR A 475 -7.87 16.32 19.14
C TYR A 475 -8.11 15.35 17.95
N ASN A 476 -8.87 14.29 18.14
CA ASN A 476 -9.20 13.33 17.09
C ASN A 476 -10.16 13.88 16.03
N ARG A 477 -10.94 14.91 16.35
CA ARG A 477 -11.90 15.54 15.43
C ARG A 477 -11.25 16.58 14.51
N ARG A 478 -10.05 17.04 14.87
CA ARG A 478 -9.32 18.08 14.13
C ARG A 478 -8.31 17.46 13.17
N LYS A 479 -8.75 17.11 11.98
CA LYS A 479 -7.92 16.42 10.96
C LYS A 479 -6.62 17.17 10.65
N GLY A 480 -6.68 18.50 10.45
CA GLY A 480 -5.48 19.29 10.14
C GLY A 480 -4.44 19.27 11.26
N ASP A 481 -4.86 19.32 12.53
CA ASP A 481 -3.96 19.20 13.67
C ASP A 481 -3.38 17.78 13.75
N GLY A 482 -4.15 16.77 13.32
CA GLY A 482 -3.70 15.40 13.18
C GLY A 482 -2.51 15.28 12.23
N TYR A 483 -2.56 15.94 11.09
CA TYR A 483 -1.47 15.92 10.10
C TYR A 483 -0.19 16.55 10.65
N ILE A 484 -0.30 17.69 11.33
CA ILE A 484 0.84 18.35 11.99
C ILE A 484 1.43 17.44 13.09
N ARG A 485 0.57 16.81 13.89
CA ARG A 485 0.98 15.92 14.98
C ARG A 485 1.77 14.71 14.47
N GLU A 486 1.38 14.12 13.35
CA GLU A 486 2.13 12.98 12.79
C GLU A 486 3.53 13.43 12.31
N VAL A 487 3.66 14.62 11.69
CA VAL A 487 4.98 15.19 11.35
C VAL A 487 5.79 15.49 12.60
N TYR A 488 5.15 16.02 13.65
CA TYR A 488 5.81 16.27 14.94
C TYR A 488 6.36 14.98 15.55
N LYS A 489 5.58 13.91 15.57
CA LYS A 489 6.04 12.60 16.04
C LYS A 489 7.23 12.08 15.23
N SER A 490 7.18 12.23 13.90
CA SER A 490 8.29 11.82 13.02
C SER A 490 9.56 12.58 13.36
N ALA A 491 9.48 13.90 13.56
CA ALA A 491 10.62 14.73 13.91
C ALA A 491 11.18 14.38 15.31
N ILE A 492 10.32 14.13 16.30
CA ILE A 492 10.74 13.70 17.64
C ILE A 492 11.38 12.31 17.63
N MET A 493 10.82 11.36 16.87
CA MET A 493 11.44 10.05 16.72
C MET A 493 12.82 10.14 16.07
N PHE A 494 12.96 10.95 15.03
CA PHE A 494 14.23 11.14 14.33
C PHE A 494 15.25 11.88 15.20
N LEU A 495 14.80 12.83 16.01
CA LEU A 495 15.64 13.49 17.01
C LEU A 495 16.12 12.51 18.08
N PHE A 496 15.22 11.63 18.56
CA PHE A 496 15.55 10.57 19.51
C PHE A 496 16.53 9.55 18.88
N ASP A 497 16.29 9.15 17.64
CA ASP A 497 17.15 8.24 16.91
C ASP A 497 18.60 8.72 16.86
N LYS A 498 18.80 10.02 16.66
CA LYS A 498 20.13 10.58 16.49
C LYS A 498 20.81 11.06 17.77
N PHE A 499 20.03 11.63 18.69
CA PHE A 499 20.57 12.31 19.87
C PHE A 499 19.99 11.78 21.20
N GLY A 500 19.20 10.71 21.15
CA GLY A 500 18.61 10.08 22.33
C GLY A 500 17.68 11.02 23.10
N GLU A 501 17.52 10.73 24.38
CA GLU A 501 16.65 11.50 25.29
C GLU A 501 17.09 12.97 25.43
N LEU A 502 18.40 13.22 25.43
CA LEU A 502 18.91 14.59 25.58
C LEU A 502 18.44 15.50 24.45
N GLY A 503 18.44 14.99 23.22
CA GLY A 503 17.93 15.72 22.06
C GLY A 503 16.45 16.06 22.23
N VAL A 504 15.62 15.09 22.63
CA VAL A 504 14.20 15.30 22.87
C VAL A 504 13.97 16.32 23.97
N ARG A 505 14.63 16.17 25.16
CA ARG A 505 14.49 17.10 26.29
C ARG A 505 14.78 18.55 25.91
N GLN A 506 15.78 18.75 25.03
CA GLN A 506 16.23 20.09 24.68
C GLN A 506 15.37 20.77 23.62
N TYR A 507 14.86 20.02 22.61
CA TYR A 507 14.30 20.63 21.40
C TYR A 507 12.82 20.28 21.10
N TYR A 508 12.12 19.52 21.96
CA TYR A 508 10.74 19.13 21.68
C TYR A 508 9.78 20.30 21.51
N ARG A 509 9.96 21.38 22.29
CA ARG A 509 9.14 22.60 22.20
C ARG A 509 9.46 23.39 20.93
N ASP A 510 10.73 23.55 20.61
CA ASP A 510 11.16 24.28 19.41
C ASP A 510 10.62 23.62 18.15
N ILE A 511 10.71 22.28 18.05
CA ILE A 511 10.13 21.51 16.93
C ILE A 511 8.61 21.68 16.88
N TYR A 512 7.93 21.65 18.02
CA TYR A 512 6.50 21.89 18.10
C TYR A 512 6.13 23.25 17.51
N ILE A 513 6.76 24.32 17.96
CA ILE A 513 6.51 25.67 17.48
C ILE A 513 6.77 25.78 15.97
N CYS A 514 7.90 25.23 15.49
CA CYS A 514 8.25 25.24 14.07
C CYS A 514 7.21 24.56 13.19
N LEU A 515 6.51 23.52 13.69
CA LEU A 515 5.51 22.76 12.93
C LEU A 515 4.09 23.30 13.15
N TYR A 516 3.69 23.57 14.39
CA TYR A 516 2.33 24.03 14.68
C TYR A 516 2.07 25.48 14.25
N LYS A 517 3.09 26.26 13.84
CA LYS A 517 2.90 27.55 13.16
C LYS A 517 1.91 27.48 11.99
N TYR A 518 1.86 26.35 11.29
CA TYR A 518 0.91 26.16 10.18
C TYR A 518 -0.55 26.18 10.66
N ARG A 519 -0.84 25.77 11.90
CA ARG A 519 -2.18 25.91 12.48
C ARG A 519 -2.58 27.36 12.71
N LEU A 520 -1.60 28.23 13.00
CA LEU A 520 -1.81 29.66 13.24
C LEU A 520 -1.89 30.47 11.96
N THR A 521 -1.17 30.06 10.93
CA THR A 521 -1.04 30.81 9.67
C THR A 521 -1.98 30.34 8.56
N GLN A 522 -2.58 29.14 8.69
CA GLN A 522 -3.45 28.57 7.67
C GLN A 522 -4.85 28.28 8.22
N LYS A 523 -5.88 28.79 7.54
CA LYS A 523 -7.28 28.50 7.87
C LYS A 523 -7.57 26.99 7.83
N GLN A 524 -6.99 26.27 6.86
CA GLN A 524 -7.13 24.84 6.69
C GLN A 524 -5.77 24.21 6.41
N VAL A 525 -5.29 23.35 7.34
CA VAL A 525 -4.10 22.55 7.11
C VAL A 525 -4.50 21.27 6.40
N ARG A 526 -3.94 21.06 5.20
CA ARG A 526 -4.18 19.88 4.37
C ARG A 526 -3.06 18.87 4.53
N TYR A 527 -3.36 17.61 4.24
CA TYR A 527 -2.37 16.53 4.26
C TYR A 527 -1.22 16.82 3.30
N GLU A 528 -1.54 17.25 2.08
CA GLU A 528 -0.57 17.57 1.04
C GLU A 528 0.40 18.67 1.47
N THR A 529 -0.09 19.67 2.22
CA THR A 529 0.77 20.72 2.77
C THR A 529 1.84 20.13 3.70
N MET A 530 1.44 19.19 4.57
CA MET A 530 2.35 18.56 5.52
C MET A 530 3.20 17.43 4.89
N ALA A 531 2.89 17.00 3.67
CA ALA A 531 3.66 16.01 2.93
C ALA A 531 4.79 16.63 2.09
N LYS A 532 4.61 17.89 1.65
CA LYS A 532 5.58 18.58 0.78
C LYS A 532 6.87 18.91 1.51
N ARG A 533 8.00 18.66 0.83
CA ARG A 533 9.37 18.97 1.30
C ARG A 533 9.56 20.42 1.71
N ASP A 534 8.99 21.37 0.96
CA ASP A 534 9.23 22.81 1.16
C ASP A 534 8.74 23.31 2.52
N HIS A 535 7.82 22.60 3.15
CA HIS A 535 7.25 23.00 4.43
C HIS A 535 7.99 22.40 5.64
N VAL A 536 8.36 21.12 5.58
CA VAL A 536 8.79 20.37 6.77
C VAL A 536 10.18 19.74 6.66
N ALA A 537 10.66 19.43 5.44
CA ALA A 537 11.88 18.67 5.22
C ALA A 537 13.13 19.36 5.81
N TRP A 538 13.16 20.69 5.91
CA TRP A 538 14.29 21.42 6.47
C TRP A 538 14.62 21.00 7.92
N ILE A 539 13.61 20.63 8.75
CA ILE A 539 13.81 20.15 10.12
C ILE A 539 14.55 18.80 10.06
N PHE A 540 14.09 17.90 9.21
CA PHE A 540 14.69 16.57 9.04
C PHE A 540 16.10 16.65 8.48
N GLN A 541 16.34 17.53 7.51
CA GLN A 541 17.68 17.78 6.97
C GLN A 541 18.61 18.39 8.02
N LEU A 542 18.10 19.34 8.83
CA LEU A 542 18.89 19.92 9.90
C LEU A 542 19.30 18.84 10.90
N ILE A 543 18.36 18.03 11.39
CA ILE A 543 18.66 16.91 12.29
C ILE A 543 19.67 15.96 11.62
N SER A 544 19.44 15.58 10.36
CA SER A 544 20.32 14.66 9.62
C SER A 544 21.75 15.18 9.49
N LYS A 545 21.93 16.47 9.21
CA LYS A 545 23.25 17.09 9.00
C LYS A 545 23.97 17.43 10.30
N SER A 546 23.26 17.59 11.41
CA SER A 546 23.84 17.97 12.70
C SER A 546 24.76 16.89 13.25
N LYS A 547 25.95 17.26 13.71
CA LYS A 547 26.94 16.35 14.30
C LYS A 547 26.86 16.32 15.84
N LYS A 548 26.35 17.38 16.43
CA LYS A 548 26.20 17.57 17.89
C LYS A 548 24.92 18.35 18.19
N LEU A 549 24.42 18.24 19.42
CA LEU A 549 23.18 18.90 19.85
C LEU A 549 23.19 20.42 19.65
N SER A 550 24.34 21.07 19.85
CA SER A 550 24.48 22.51 19.65
C SER A 550 24.24 22.97 18.21
N ASP A 551 24.36 22.08 17.23
CA ASP A 551 24.10 22.42 15.82
C ASP A 551 22.61 22.68 15.59
N LEU A 552 21.74 22.16 16.47
CA LEU A 552 20.28 22.34 16.43
C LEU A 552 19.80 23.67 17.01
N VAL A 553 20.70 24.54 17.48
CA VAL A 553 20.32 25.87 18.01
C VAL A 553 19.53 26.72 17.01
N ILE A 554 19.62 26.40 15.74
CA ILE A 554 18.83 27.01 14.65
C ILE A 554 17.32 26.79 14.93
N LEU A 555 16.90 25.64 15.47
CA LEU A 555 15.50 25.39 15.85
C LEU A 555 15.02 26.42 16.85
N THR A 556 15.81 26.70 17.89
CA THR A 556 15.49 27.70 18.92
C THR A 556 15.42 29.12 18.33
N LYS A 557 16.33 29.47 17.40
CA LYS A 557 16.26 30.77 16.72
C LYS A 557 15.01 30.92 15.89
N VAL A 558 14.64 29.89 15.13
CA VAL A 558 13.44 29.88 14.29
C VAL A 558 12.18 29.88 15.15
N SER A 559 12.12 29.08 16.22
CA SER A 559 10.94 29.04 17.10
C SER A 559 10.69 30.39 17.77
N ARG A 560 11.72 31.06 18.29
CA ARG A 560 11.61 32.43 18.82
C ARG A 560 11.11 33.42 17.77
N SER A 561 11.67 33.39 16.56
CA SER A 561 11.20 34.25 15.46
C SER A 561 9.74 33.99 15.10
N VAL A 562 9.31 32.73 15.11
CA VAL A 562 7.93 32.34 14.87
C VAL A 562 7.02 32.94 15.96
N CYS A 563 7.34 32.78 17.24
CA CYS A 563 6.57 33.34 18.33
C CYS A 563 6.46 34.87 18.25
N PHE A 564 7.53 35.56 17.86
CA PHE A 564 7.58 37.01 17.75
C PHE A 564 6.75 37.55 16.57
N ASN A 565 6.74 36.85 15.42
CA ASN A 565 6.19 37.39 14.17
C ASN A 565 4.76 36.88 13.85
N ILE A 566 4.21 35.92 14.58
CA ILE A 566 2.86 35.41 14.30
C ILE A 566 1.80 36.42 14.73
N GLN A 567 1.06 36.94 13.74
CA GLN A 567 -0.23 37.59 13.97
C GLN A 567 -1.27 36.47 14.11
N TYR A 568 -1.84 36.35 15.32
CA TYR A 568 -2.75 35.27 15.68
C TYR A 568 -4.12 35.45 15.01
N GLU A 569 -4.44 34.68 13.98
CA GLU A 569 -5.83 34.40 13.63
C GLU A 569 -6.42 33.40 14.65
N LEU A 570 -6.85 33.93 15.79
CA LEU A 570 -7.34 33.17 16.95
C LEU A 570 -8.57 32.29 16.68
N LYS A 571 -9.27 32.50 15.57
CA LYS A 571 -10.58 31.90 15.30
C LYS A 571 -10.58 30.38 15.09
N TYR A 572 -9.44 29.77 14.79
CA TYR A 572 -9.36 28.36 14.40
C TYR A 572 -8.43 27.51 15.29
N THR A 573 -7.78 28.09 16.27
CA THR A 573 -6.77 27.42 17.11
C THR A 573 -7.32 27.26 18.53
N VAL A 574 -7.06 26.10 19.12
CA VAL A 574 -7.45 25.81 20.51
C VAL A 574 -6.43 26.39 21.48
N ASP A 575 -6.87 26.71 22.72
CA ASP A 575 -6.03 27.34 23.72
C ASP A 575 -4.81 26.51 24.11
N GLU A 576 -4.96 25.19 24.13
CA GLU A 576 -3.85 24.25 24.41
C GLU A 576 -2.71 24.37 23.38
N VAL A 577 -3.02 24.68 22.14
CA VAL A 577 -1.99 24.93 21.12
C VAL A 577 -1.46 26.35 21.25
N LEU A 578 -2.33 27.34 21.44
CA LEU A 578 -1.97 28.76 21.54
C LEU A 578 -1.04 29.06 22.71
N SER A 579 -1.24 28.39 23.85
CA SER A 579 -0.45 28.62 25.08
C SER A 579 1.05 28.36 24.91
N VAL A 580 1.45 27.54 23.92
CA VAL A 580 2.86 27.27 23.65
C VAL A 580 3.56 28.41 22.90
N PHE A 581 2.79 29.27 22.21
CA PHE A 581 3.31 30.39 21.41
C PHE A 581 3.32 31.73 22.20
N LYS A 582 2.66 31.78 23.34
CA LYS A 582 2.69 32.90 24.31
C LYS A 582 3.91 32.81 25.21
#